data_a8b89739e5dfb7c8a16ac0b806184ba3
#
_entry.id   a8b89739e5dfb7c8a16ac0b806184ba3
#
_cell.length_a   1.000
_cell.length_b   1.000
_cell.length_c   1.000
_cell.angle_alpha   90.00
_cell.angle_beta   90.00
_cell.angle_gamma   90.00
#
_symmetry.space_group_name_H-M   'P 1'
#
loop_
_entity.id
_entity.type
_entity.pdbx_description
1 polymer ?
#
loop_
_entity_poly.entity_id
_entity_poly.type
_entity_poly.pdbx_seq_one_letter_code
_entity_poly.pdbx_strand_id
1 'polypeptide(L)'
;TATYIILVAVAAPALTQLQIEPIVSHFFVFYYGVLADITPPVALAAYAAAGIAGSNPFTTGNTAFRLGIAKALVPFVFVYSPSLLLVAQGFNFYDFFVTLISAMIGIGLIGIGFTGYLFKRVSTFQRWYLGIISLLFIAPGLSSSIIGLVLVLPIFILQLRK
;
A
#
# COMPACT_ATOMS: atom_id res chain seq x y z
N THR A 1 -0.45 -13.04 14.55
CA THR A 1 -0.94 -14.45 14.34
C THR A 1 -2.41 -14.60 14.71
N ALA A 2 -2.87 -14.20 15.88
CA ALA A 2 -4.27 -14.33 16.30
C ALA A 2 -5.23 -13.59 15.32
N THR A 3 -4.92 -12.36 14.96
CA THR A 3 -5.69 -11.56 13.99
C THR A 3 -5.82 -12.27 12.66
N TYR A 4 -4.74 -12.87 12.17
CA TYR A 4 -4.75 -13.61 10.90
C TYR A 4 -5.68 -14.84 11.00
N ILE A 5 -5.61 -15.63 12.07
CA ILE A 5 -6.43 -16.84 12.23
C ILE A 5 -7.93 -16.49 12.20
N ILE A 6 -8.33 -15.43 12.89
CA ILE A 6 -9.72 -14.96 12.91
C ILE A 6 -10.15 -14.44 11.53
N LEU A 7 -9.32 -13.59 10.93
CA LEU A 7 -9.64 -12.98 9.63
C LEU A 7 -9.67 -14.02 8.51
N VAL A 8 -8.77 -14.99 8.51
CA VAL A 8 -8.71 -16.00 7.45
C VAL A 8 -9.95 -16.89 7.43
N ALA A 9 -10.49 -17.21 8.58
CA ALA A 9 -11.69 -18.04 8.67
C ALA A 9 -12.93 -17.39 8.03
N VAL A 10 -13.00 -16.07 8.01
CA VAL A 10 -14.14 -15.31 7.47
C VAL A 10 -13.83 -14.73 6.09
N ALA A 11 -12.70 -14.07 5.92
CA ALA A 11 -12.40 -13.31 4.71
C ALA A 11 -11.86 -14.18 3.58
N ALA A 12 -11.06 -15.22 3.86
CA ALA A 12 -10.51 -16.04 2.78
C ALA A 12 -11.61 -16.81 2.00
N PRO A 13 -12.62 -17.43 2.63
CA PRO A 13 -13.72 -18.02 1.88
C PRO A 13 -14.51 -17.00 1.04
N ALA A 14 -14.72 -15.79 1.55
CA ALA A 14 -15.41 -14.73 0.80
C ALA A 14 -14.62 -14.31 -0.45
N LEU A 15 -13.30 -14.17 -0.33
CA LEU A 15 -12.42 -13.84 -1.46
C LEU A 15 -12.36 -14.96 -2.50
N THR A 16 -12.33 -16.22 -2.07
CA THR A 16 -12.36 -17.37 -3.01
C THR A 16 -13.69 -17.51 -3.73
N GLN A 17 -14.82 -17.12 -3.12
CA GLN A 17 -16.11 -17.02 -3.82
C GLN A 17 -16.09 -15.96 -4.92
N LEU A 18 -15.27 -14.93 -4.81
CA LEU A 18 -15.02 -13.92 -5.86
C LEU A 18 -14.02 -14.41 -6.93
N GLN A 19 -13.73 -15.71 -6.98
CA GLN A 19 -12.79 -16.33 -7.91
C GLN A 19 -11.34 -15.85 -7.74
N ILE A 20 -10.98 -15.35 -6.56
CA ILE A 20 -9.59 -15.00 -6.22
C ILE A 20 -8.88 -16.28 -5.79
N GLU A 21 -7.69 -16.51 -6.33
CA GLU A 21 -6.89 -17.69 -5.97
C GLU A 21 -6.69 -17.81 -4.45
N PRO A 22 -6.74 -19.02 -3.88
CA PRO A 22 -6.60 -19.23 -2.43
C PRO A 22 -5.33 -18.61 -1.86
N ILE A 23 -4.19 -18.74 -2.55
CA ILE A 23 -2.91 -18.18 -2.11
C ILE A 23 -2.97 -16.66 -2.03
N VAL A 24 -3.58 -15.99 -3.02
CA VAL A 24 -3.78 -14.54 -3.04
C VAL A 24 -4.69 -14.11 -1.90
N SER A 25 -5.79 -14.85 -1.68
CA SER A 25 -6.73 -14.58 -0.59
C SER A 25 -6.05 -14.66 0.79
N HIS A 26 -5.21 -15.66 1.00
CA HIS A 26 -4.44 -15.81 2.23
C HIS A 26 -3.42 -14.68 2.44
N PHE A 27 -2.68 -14.27 1.39
CA PHE A 27 -1.76 -13.15 1.46
C PHE A 27 -2.48 -11.83 1.70
N PHE A 28 -3.66 -11.62 1.09
CA PHE A 28 -4.50 -10.45 1.33
C PHE A 28 -4.85 -10.33 2.81
N VAL A 29 -5.38 -11.39 3.39
CA VAL A 29 -5.79 -11.42 4.80
C VAL A 29 -4.59 -11.29 5.74
N PHE A 30 -3.49 -11.97 5.44
CA PHE A 30 -2.25 -11.89 6.22
C PHE A 30 -1.72 -10.48 6.30
N TYR A 31 -1.72 -9.76 5.17
CA TYR A 31 -1.21 -8.41 5.10
C TYR A 31 -2.01 -7.43 5.96
N TYR A 32 -3.36 -7.55 5.95
CA TYR A 32 -4.21 -6.76 6.83
C TYR A 32 -4.04 -7.14 8.30
N GLY A 33 -3.80 -8.41 8.59
CA GLY A 33 -3.47 -8.87 9.94
C GLY A 33 -2.22 -8.20 10.50
N VAL A 34 -1.17 -8.06 9.69
CA VAL A 34 0.06 -7.35 10.06
C VAL A 34 -0.15 -5.83 10.17
N LEU A 35 -1.00 -5.26 9.31
CA LEU A 35 -1.32 -3.83 9.36
C LEU A 35 -1.98 -3.41 10.68
N ALA A 36 -2.73 -4.31 11.32
CA ALA A 36 -3.38 -4.06 12.60
C ALA A 36 -2.38 -3.69 13.73
N ASP A 37 -1.13 -4.19 13.66
CA ASP A 37 -0.11 -3.92 14.66
C ASP A 37 0.38 -2.45 14.68
N ILE A 38 0.10 -1.69 13.64
CA ILE A 38 0.39 -0.24 13.55
C ILE A 38 -0.87 0.61 13.49
N THR A 39 -2.06 -0.01 13.55
CA THR A 39 -3.35 0.69 13.39
C THR A 39 -4.02 0.91 14.75
N PRO A 40 -4.19 2.17 15.23
CA PRO A 40 -4.96 2.44 16.43
C PRO A 40 -6.42 1.99 16.30
N PRO A 41 -7.06 1.56 17.39
CA PRO A 41 -6.59 1.58 18.78
C PRO A 41 -5.70 0.40 19.18
N VAL A 42 -5.52 -0.62 18.37
CA VAL A 42 -4.74 -1.82 18.69
C VAL A 42 -3.23 -1.51 18.67
N ALA A 43 -2.66 -1.16 17.53
CA ALA A 43 -1.32 -0.64 17.31
C ALA A 43 -0.19 -1.17 18.22
N LEU A 44 -0.17 -2.48 18.52
CA LEU A 44 0.69 -3.09 19.53
C LEU A 44 2.18 -2.82 19.29
N ALA A 45 2.65 -2.96 18.04
CA ALA A 45 4.03 -2.71 17.69
C ALA A 45 4.42 -1.23 17.88
N ALA A 46 3.52 -0.31 17.51
CA ALA A 46 3.75 1.11 17.68
C ALA A 46 3.77 1.52 19.16
N TYR A 47 2.92 0.91 19.98
CA TYR A 47 2.88 1.20 21.43
C TYR A 47 4.10 0.62 22.16
N ALA A 48 4.55 -0.56 21.76
CA ALA A 48 5.80 -1.12 22.29
C ALA A 48 7.01 -0.24 21.93
N ALA A 49 7.09 0.23 20.68
CA ALA A 49 8.13 1.16 20.24
C ALA A 49 8.09 2.50 21.01
N ALA A 50 6.88 3.01 21.30
CA ALA A 50 6.71 4.21 22.12
C ALA A 50 7.25 4.04 23.55
N GLY A 51 7.05 2.85 24.15
CA GLY A 51 7.61 2.51 25.44
C GLY A 51 9.14 2.53 25.47
N ILE A 52 9.78 2.01 24.42
CA ILE A 52 11.25 2.02 24.27
C ILE A 52 11.76 3.45 24.06
N ALA A 53 11.05 4.24 23.25
CA ALA A 53 11.46 5.61 22.93
C ALA A 53 11.09 6.65 24.01
N GLY A 54 10.35 6.26 25.06
CA GLY A 54 9.84 7.18 26.08
C GLY A 54 8.83 8.19 25.52
N SER A 55 8.14 7.87 24.41
CA SER A 55 7.20 8.76 23.75
C SER A 55 5.73 8.41 24.07
N ASN A 56 4.80 9.32 23.76
CA ASN A 56 3.39 9.07 23.99
C ASN A 56 2.88 7.97 23.03
N PRO A 57 2.32 6.84 23.55
CA PRO A 57 1.90 5.70 22.73
C PRO A 57 0.87 6.07 21.67
N PHE A 58 -0.14 6.86 22.03
CA PHE A 58 -1.23 7.22 21.13
C PHE A 58 -0.74 8.10 19.96
N THR A 59 0.13 9.06 20.26
CA THR A 59 0.75 9.92 19.24
C THR A 59 1.65 9.09 18.31
N THR A 60 2.42 8.17 18.88
CA THR A 60 3.29 7.26 18.13
C THR A 60 2.46 6.33 17.23
N GLY A 61 1.37 5.76 17.75
CA GLY A 61 0.45 4.92 16.97
C GLY A 61 -0.18 5.68 15.79
N ASN A 62 -0.67 6.88 16.03
CA ASN A 62 -1.23 7.71 14.96
C ASN A 62 -0.18 8.08 13.88
N THR A 63 1.05 8.34 14.30
CA THR A 63 2.14 8.63 13.37
C THR A 63 2.51 7.38 12.56
N ALA A 64 2.62 6.22 13.22
CA ALA A 64 2.88 4.94 12.57
C ALA A 64 1.81 4.59 11.56
N PHE A 65 0.53 4.77 11.91
CA PHE A 65 -0.60 4.58 11.01
C PHE A 65 -0.51 5.49 9.78
N ARG A 66 -0.30 6.79 9.97
CA ARG A 66 -0.16 7.76 8.86
C ARG A 66 0.98 7.41 7.89
N LEU A 67 2.11 6.96 8.42
CA LEU A 67 3.24 6.53 7.61
C LEU A 67 2.99 5.18 6.92
N GLY A 68 2.28 4.28 7.61
CA GLY A 68 2.04 2.93 7.15
C GLY A 68 0.81 2.74 6.27
N ILE A 69 -0.09 3.72 6.18
CA ILE A 69 -1.38 3.55 5.48
C ILE A 69 -1.22 3.22 3.99
N ALA A 70 -0.16 3.68 3.35
CA ALA A 70 0.15 3.34 1.97
C ALA A 70 0.27 1.81 1.74
N LYS A 71 0.69 1.07 2.78
CA LYS A 71 0.77 -0.39 2.74
C LYS A 71 -0.61 -1.06 2.61
N ALA A 72 -1.69 -0.39 3.01
CA ALA A 72 -3.05 -0.94 2.90
C ALA A 72 -3.46 -1.24 1.45
N LEU A 73 -2.78 -0.65 0.46
CA LEU A 73 -3.05 -0.90 -0.95
C LEU A 73 -2.28 -2.11 -1.52
N VAL A 74 -1.23 -2.57 -0.86
CA VAL A 74 -0.43 -3.71 -1.34
C VAL A 74 -1.26 -4.98 -1.55
N PRO A 75 -2.18 -5.36 -0.65
CA PRO A 75 -3.04 -6.53 -0.85
C PRO A 75 -3.87 -6.46 -2.14
N PHE A 76 -4.33 -5.27 -2.53
CA PHE A 76 -5.05 -5.10 -3.80
C PHE A 76 -4.14 -5.33 -5.00
N VAL A 77 -2.86 -4.96 -4.92
CA VAL A 77 -1.91 -5.29 -5.99
C VAL A 77 -1.82 -6.80 -6.18
N PHE A 78 -1.80 -7.60 -5.11
CA PHE A 78 -1.81 -9.07 -5.22
C PHE A 78 -3.08 -9.60 -5.89
N VAL A 79 -4.23 -9.00 -5.60
CA VAL A 79 -5.51 -9.39 -6.20
C VAL A 79 -5.57 -9.07 -7.69
N TYR A 80 -5.14 -7.87 -8.08
CA TYR A 80 -5.18 -7.42 -9.47
C TYR A 80 -4.03 -7.93 -10.32
N SER A 81 -2.89 -8.25 -9.72
CA SER A 81 -1.70 -8.74 -10.39
C SER A 81 -1.03 -9.85 -9.56
N PRO A 82 -1.59 -11.07 -9.60
CA PRO A 82 -1.07 -12.21 -8.84
C PRO A 82 0.38 -12.57 -9.18
N SER A 83 0.88 -12.16 -10.34
CA SER A 83 2.28 -12.33 -10.76
C SER A 83 3.29 -11.75 -9.76
N LEU A 84 2.88 -10.80 -8.89
CA LEU A 84 3.72 -10.31 -7.81
C LEU A 84 4.00 -11.40 -6.74
N LEU A 85 3.12 -12.38 -6.63
CA LEU A 85 3.35 -13.60 -5.85
C LEU A 85 3.99 -14.63 -6.76
N LEU A 86 5.29 -14.89 -6.58
CA LEU A 86 6.09 -15.80 -7.40
C LEU A 86 5.52 -17.23 -7.53
N VAL A 87 4.62 -17.60 -6.62
CA VAL A 87 3.99 -18.93 -6.55
C VAL A 87 2.60 -18.97 -7.19
N ALA A 88 2.09 -17.84 -7.70
CA ALA A 88 0.80 -17.80 -8.38
C ALA A 88 0.85 -18.51 -9.75
N GLN A 89 -0.31 -19.07 -10.16
CA GLN A 89 -0.40 -19.71 -11.47
C GLN A 89 -0.20 -18.69 -12.60
N GLY A 90 0.54 -19.08 -13.65
CA GLY A 90 0.79 -18.18 -14.79
C GLY A 90 1.86 -17.12 -14.53
N PHE A 91 2.79 -17.35 -13.60
CA PHE A 91 3.90 -16.43 -13.34
C PHE A 91 4.68 -16.06 -14.61
N ASN A 92 4.88 -14.77 -14.82
CA ASN A 92 5.66 -14.19 -15.90
C ASN A 92 6.62 -13.12 -15.34
N PHE A 93 7.90 -13.23 -15.66
CA PHE A 93 8.93 -12.28 -15.21
C PHE A 93 8.67 -10.85 -15.67
N TYR A 94 8.18 -10.67 -16.89
CA TYR A 94 7.85 -9.34 -17.41
C TYR A 94 6.75 -8.68 -16.57
N ASP A 95 5.64 -9.39 -16.34
CA ASP A 95 4.51 -8.89 -15.56
C ASP A 95 4.92 -8.65 -14.10
N PHE A 96 5.79 -9.51 -13.56
CA PHE A 96 6.33 -9.33 -12.21
C PHE A 96 7.07 -7.99 -12.07
N PHE A 97 8.04 -7.71 -12.96
CA PHE A 97 8.82 -6.48 -12.86
C PHE A 97 8.00 -5.23 -13.16
N VAL A 98 7.10 -5.28 -14.13
CA VAL A 98 6.18 -4.17 -14.43
C VAL A 98 5.30 -3.87 -13.22
N THR A 99 4.68 -4.88 -12.64
CA THR A 99 3.83 -4.71 -11.45
C THR A 99 4.63 -4.23 -10.24
N LEU A 100 5.81 -4.80 -10.00
CA LEU A 100 6.67 -4.42 -8.89
C LEU A 100 7.04 -2.93 -8.96
N ILE A 101 7.53 -2.48 -10.11
CA ILE A 101 7.93 -1.06 -10.31
C ILE A 101 6.72 -0.15 -10.18
N SER A 102 5.59 -0.50 -10.81
CA SER A 102 4.36 0.27 -10.73
C SER A 102 3.85 0.36 -9.29
N ALA A 103 3.81 -0.75 -8.56
CA ALA A 103 3.38 -0.77 -7.16
C ALA A 103 4.31 0.07 -6.27
N MET A 104 5.63 0.00 -6.46
CA MET A 104 6.58 0.82 -5.72
C MET A 104 6.34 2.32 -5.94
N ILE A 105 6.11 2.73 -7.19
CA ILE A 105 5.80 4.12 -7.53
C ILE A 105 4.45 4.51 -6.90
N GLY A 106 3.40 3.72 -7.08
CA GLY A 106 2.07 3.99 -6.53
C GLY A 106 2.07 4.14 -5.01
N ILE A 107 2.70 3.21 -4.29
CA ILE A 107 2.83 3.26 -2.83
C ILE A 107 3.65 4.49 -2.39
N GLY A 108 4.72 4.82 -3.12
CA GLY A 108 5.53 6.00 -2.87
C GLY A 108 4.72 7.30 -3.02
N LEU A 109 3.90 7.42 -4.08
CA LEU A 109 3.05 8.58 -4.31
C LEU A 109 2.00 8.77 -3.21
N ILE A 110 1.40 7.68 -2.72
CA ILE A 110 0.49 7.74 -1.56
C ILE A 110 1.26 8.18 -0.31
N GLY A 111 2.43 7.62 -0.07
CA GLY A 111 3.28 8.02 1.04
C GLY A 111 3.56 9.53 1.01
N ILE A 112 3.90 10.10 -0.15
CA ILE A 112 4.09 11.54 -0.35
C ILE A 112 2.79 12.31 -0.07
N GLY A 113 1.65 11.81 -0.53
CA GLY A 113 0.33 12.40 -0.28
C GLY A 113 0.02 12.50 1.22
N PHE A 114 0.30 11.44 2.00
CA PHE A 114 0.04 11.41 3.44
C PHE A 114 1.06 12.21 4.25
N THR A 115 2.36 12.13 3.91
CA THR A 115 3.41 12.90 4.60
C THR A 115 3.33 14.39 4.25
N GLY A 116 2.88 14.73 3.05
CA GLY A 116 2.80 16.11 2.57
C GLY A 116 4.16 16.71 2.20
N TYR A 117 5.16 15.87 1.95
CA TYR A 117 6.53 16.29 1.64
C TYR A 117 7.15 15.38 0.59
N LEU A 118 7.82 15.97 -0.40
CA LEU A 118 8.65 15.28 -1.38
C LEU A 118 10.05 15.93 -1.34
N PHE A 119 10.35 16.88 -2.21
CA PHE A 119 11.53 17.77 -2.12
C PHE A 119 11.18 19.05 -1.36
N LYS A 120 9.92 19.48 -1.45
CA LYS A 120 9.32 20.62 -0.76
C LYS A 120 7.98 20.21 -0.18
N ARG A 121 7.34 21.10 0.58
CA ARG A 121 5.97 20.89 1.06
C ARG A 121 5.02 20.76 -0.14
N VAL A 122 4.25 19.70 -0.13
CA VAL A 122 3.22 19.41 -1.14
C VAL A 122 1.91 20.09 -0.72
N SER A 123 1.31 20.89 -1.61
CA SER A 123 0.03 21.54 -1.33
C SER A 123 -1.10 20.52 -1.16
N THR A 124 -2.17 20.90 -0.45
CA THR A 124 -3.31 20.01 -0.20
C THR A 124 -3.92 19.47 -1.49
N PHE A 125 -4.03 20.31 -2.53
CA PHE A 125 -4.53 19.88 -3.83
C PHE A 125 -3.61 18.83 -4.49
N GLN A 126 -2.29 19.06 -4.47
CA GLN A 126 -1.32 18.10 -5.01
C GLN A 126 -1.33 16.77 -4.27
N ARG A 127 -1.58 16.77 -2.96
CA ARG A 127 -1.69 15.55 -2.15
C ARG A 127 -2.85 14.67 -2.60
N TRP A 128 -4.04 15.25 -2.78
CA TRP A 128 -5.20 14.54 -3.30
C TRP A 128 -4.98 14.04 -4.73
N TYR A 129 -4.38 14.88 -5.57
CA TYR A 129 -4.04 14.53 -6.94
C TYR A 129 -3.09 13.34 -7.01
N LEU A 130 -2.00 13.32 -6.21
CA LEU A 130 -1.08 12.20 -6.11
C LEU A 130 -1.76 10.93 -5.58
N GLY A 131 -2.67 11.06 -4.61
CA GLY A 131 -3.47 9.95 -4.09
C GLY A 131 -4.35 9.30 -5.17
N ILE A 132 -5.01 10.09 -6.01
CA ILE A 132 -5.83 9.58 -7.12
C ILE A 132 -4.95 8.92 -8.19
N ILE A 133 -3.86 9.56 -8.59
CA ILE A 133 -2.94 9.02 -9.61
C ILE A 133 -2.30 7.72 -9.14
N SER A 134 -1.99 7.57 -7.86
CA SER A 134 -1.40 6.35 -7.33
C SER A 134 -2.26 5.11 -7.57
N LEU A 135 -3.59 5.25 -7.65
CA LEU A 135 -4.51 4.15 -7.97
C LEU A 135 -4.30 3.63 -9.40
N LEU A 136 -3.85 4.49 -10.33
CA LEU A 136 -3.51 4.06 -11.70
C LEU A 136 -2.29 3.13 -11.74
N PHE A 137 -1.38 3.28 -10.79
CA PHE A 137 -0.22 2.39 -10.66
C PHE A 137 -0.54 1.05 -9.97
N ILE A 138 -1.67 0.99 -9.27
CA ILE A 138 -2.17 -0.24 -8.64
C ILE A 138 -3.08 -1.02 -9.59
N ALA A 139 -3.74 -0.30 -10.51
CA ALA A 139 -4.57 -0.92 -11.55
C ALA A 139 -3.72 -1.80 -12.47
N PRO A 140 -4.22 -2.99 -12.85
CA PRO A 140 -3.47 -3.91 -13.71
C PRO A 140 -3.27 -3.32 -15.10
N GLY A 141 -2.08 -3.55 -15.65
CA GLY A 141 -1.75 -3.22 -17.03
C GLY A 141 -0.73 -2.08 -17.19
N LEU A 142 0.08 -2.21 -18.23
CA LEU A 142 1.12 -1.24 -18.57
C LEU A 142 0.53 0.14 -18.96
N SER A 143 -0.64 0.14 -19.63
CA SER A 143 -1.31 1.36 -20.08
C SER A 143 -1.70 2.27 -18.92
N SER A 144 -2.25 1.73 -17.83
CA SER A 144 -2.62 2.50 -16.63
C SER A 144 -1.40 3.13 -15.96
N SER A 145 -0.29 2.38 -15.88
CA SER A 145 0.98 2.84 -15.31
C SER A 145 1.61 3.95 -16.16
N ILE A 146 1.55 3.86 -17.50
CA ILE A 146 2.05 4.91 -18.40
C ILE A 146 1.23 6.19 -18.23
N ILE A 147 -0.10 6.09 -18.20
CA ILE A 147 -0.98 7.25 -17.95
C ILE A 147 -0.65 7.88 -16.59
N GLY A 148 -0.50 7.06 -15.55
CA GLY A 148 -0.10 7.52 -14.22
C GLY A 148 1.23 8.28 -14.25
N LEU A 149 2.22 7.76 -14.98
CA LEU A 149 3.55 8.37 -15.10
C LEU A 149 3.47 9.74 -15.80
N VAL A 150 2.73 9.85 -16.91
CA VAL A 150 2.51 11.12 -17.60
C VAL A 150 1.86 12.16 -16.69
N LEU A 151 0.86 11.75 -15.89
CA LEU A 151 0.14 12.64 -14.98
C LEU A 151 0.98 13.08 -13.76
N VAL A 152 1.95 12.27 -13.33
CA VAL A 152 2.84 12.62 -12.21
C VAL A 152 3.94 13.60 -12.62
N LEU A 153 4.41 13.55 -13.87
CA LEU A 153 5.52 14.37 -14.36
C LEU A 153 5.38 15.88 -14.05
N PRO A 154 4.21 16.54 -14.26
CA PRO A 154 4.08 17.96 -13.98
C PRO A 154 4.35 18.31 -12.50
N ILE A 155 3.93 17.46 -11.57
CA ILE A 155 4.19 17.69 -10.13
C ILE A 155 5.67 17.53 -9.83
N PHE A 156 6.34 16.52 -10.37
CA PHE A 156 7.78 16.35 -10.20
C PHE A 156 8.57 17.55 -10.73
N ILE A 157 8.21 18.04 -11.91
CA ILE A 157 8.85 19.24 -12.52
C ILE A 157 8.64 20.47 -11.63
N LEU A 158 7.42 20.67 -11.10
CA LEU A 158 7.11 21.78 -10.20
C LEU A 158 7.89 21.69 -8.88
N GLN A 159 8.11 20.48 -8.37
CA GLN A 159 8.87 20.27 -7.14
C GLN A 159 10.37 20.45 -7.32
N LEU A 160 10.92 20.21 -8.52
CA LEU A 160 12.33 20.38 -8.84
C LEU A 160 12.69 21.85 -9.21
N ARG A 161 11.71 22.62 -9.70
CA ARG A 161 11.94 24.06 -9.95
C ARG A 161 12.22 24.79 -8.63
N LYS A 162 13.36 25.49 -8.59
CA LYS A 162 13.81 26.35 -7.48
C LYS A 162 12.82 27.48 -7.19
#